data_3bda003b8ed2ef0ce52e6e42944d1424
#
_entry.id   3bda003b8ed2ef0ce52e6e42944d1424
#
_cell.length_a   1.000
_cell.length_b   1.000
_cell.length_c   1.000
_cell.angle_alpha   90.00
_cell.angle_beta   90.00
_cell.angle_gamma   90.00
#
_symmetry.space_group_name_H-M   'P 1'
#
loop_
_entity.id
_entity.type
_entity.pdbx_description
1 polymer ?
#
loop_
_entity_poly.entity_id
_entity_poly.type
_entity_poly.pdbx_seq_one_letter_code
_entity_poly.pdbx_strand_id
1 'polypeptide(L)'
;MPYIWENENWPEFIYDRGRADEIYTRFLDQKKNTDAAFSILDEVSRKRFHVMDLADDMVANLAIEDEHIDYDSVYSSVSKRLDLPLAVNKKSDAYADSICTMALDAINNHHPLTEERLNGWHRMIFENAAGLKPKIIGDYRNSVEYILRRQGREIEIVYTAVPHERVSAEMKKLLSFINNEENRKKHNPIAMMSIAALWFVAIHPYGDGNGRISRAISDYILAKGFCDSMKVFCISTMILRNRKQYYALIEDITSQKESMDITDWIMWNTEMAIQSEKHAVDSLRKTMMLTSFMKNLDPSQYNSREMCMLFKLADGSFFGKLTNEKWAKMNKCSSAAALRDIQHLVEKGLLIPSGDAGRKAGYYLNPEIGEKYGSTAD
;
A
#
# COMPACT_ATOMS: atom_id res chain seq x y z
N MET A 1 1.85 23.31 -23.89
CA MET A 1 0.47 23.01 -23.49
C MET A 1 0.17 23.74 -22.20
N PRO A 2 -1.03 24.30 -22.02
CA PRO A 2 -1.39 24.91 -20.74
C PRO A 2 -1.67 23.82 -19.69
N TYR A 3 -1.33 24.10 -18.42
CA TYR A 3 -1.45 23.15 -17.31
C TYR A 3 -2.54 23.59 -16.33
N ILE A 4 -3.07 22.66 -15.53
CA ILE A 4 -4.17 22.91 -14.58
C ILE A 4 -3.89 24.08 -13.62
N TRP A 5 -2.65 24.25 -13.17
CA TRP A 5 -2.27 25.38 -12.28
C TRP A 5 -2.23 26.74 -12.98
N GLU A 6 -2.41 26.78 -14.30
CA GLU A 6 -2.56 28.03 -15.09
C GLU A 6 -4.02 28.43 -15.29
N ASN A 7 -4.97 27.60 -14.80
CA ASN A 7 -6.39 27.96 -14.78
C ASN A 7 -6.62 29.13 -13.82
N GLU A 8 -7.48 30.06 -14.23
CA GLU A 8 -7.81 31.25 -13.42
C GLU A 8 -8.45 30.94 -12.08
N ASN A 9 -9.15 29.79 -11.98
CA ASN A 9 -9.79 29.30 -10.77
C ASN A 9 -8.89 28.37 -9.94
N TRP A 10 -7.61 28.20 -10.30
CA TRP A 10 -6.69 27.38 -9.51
C TRP A 10 -6.50 27.93 -8.10
N PRO A 11 -6.63 27.11 -7.05
CA PRO A 11 -6.86 25.67 -6.98
C PRO A 11 -8.31 25.26 -6.60
N GLU A 12 -9.31 25.99 -7.07
CA GLU A 12 -10.73 25.75 -6.76
C GLU A 12 -11.27 24.57 -7.58
N PHE A 13 -10.96 23.34 -7.14
CA PHE A 13 -11.45 22.11 -7.77
C PHE A 13 -12.96 21.96 -7.59
N ILE A 14 -13.63 21.55 -8.66
CA ILE A 14 -15.06 21.23 -8.66
C ILE A 14 -15.26 19.74 -8.95
N TYR A 15 -16.39 19.20 -8.51
CA TYR A 15 -16.82 17.84 -8.82
C TYR A 15 -18.33 17.66 -8.63
N ASP A 16 -18.90 16.69 -9.31
CA ASP A 16 -20.29 16.27 -9.15
C ASP A 16 -20.47 15.58 -7.78
N ARG A 17 -21.05 16.32 -6.84
CA ARG A 17 -21.29 15.82 -5.48
C ARG A 17 -22.29 14.68 -5.46
N GLY A 18 -23.31 14.71 -6.31
CA GLY A 18 -24.33 13.66 -6.36
C GLY A 18 -23.69 12.30 -6.70
N ARG A 19 -22.87 12.28 -7.76
CA ARG A 19 -22.11 11.07 -8.14
C ARG A 19 -21.11 10.63 -7.07
N ALA A 20 -20.40 11.59 -6.49
CA ALA A 20 -19.41 11.31 -5.44
C ALA A 20 -20.06 10.74 -4.16
N ASP A 21 -21.20 11.26 -3.74
CA ASP A 21 -21.92 10.78 -2.55
C ASP A 21 -22.61 9.42 -2.79
N GLU A 22 -23.07 9.15 -4.00
CA GLU A 22 -23.63 7.85 -4.38
C GLU A 22 -22.56 6.75 -4.27
N ILE A 23 -21.39 6.93 -4.89
CA ILE A 23 -20.32 5.92 -4.82
C ILE A 23 -19.73 5.84 -3.40
N TYR A 24 -19.68 6.94 -2.66
CA TYR A 24 -19.24 6.94 -1.26
C TYR A 24 -20.18 6.14 -0.37
N THR A 25 -21.49 6.18 -0.63
CA THR A 25 -22.46 5.31 0.07
C THR A 25 -22.16 3.82 -0.16
N ARG A 26 -21.84 3.44 -1.40
CA ARG A 26 -21.40 2.07 -1.72
C ARG A 26 -20.11 1.68 -0.98
N PHE A 27 -19.17 2.61 -0.85
CA PHE A 27 -17.96 2.39 -0.06
C PHE A 27 -18.29 2.17 1.42
N LEU A 28 -19.17 2.98 2.01
CA LEU A 28 -19.58 2.83 3.41
C LEU A 28 -20.26 1.49 3.68
N ASP A 29 -21.08 0.99 2.75
CA ASP A 29 -21.70 -0.31 2.87
C ASP A 29 -20.66 -1.45 2.80
N GLN A 30 -19.67 -1.33 1.91
CA GLN A 30 -18.57 -2.29 1.87
C GLN A 30 -17.71 -2.23 3.14
N LYS A 31 -17.41 -1.03 3.65
CA LYS A 31 -16.65 -0.84 4.90
C LYS A 31 -17.38 -1.48 6.09
N LYS A 32 -18.69 -1.35 6.21
CA LYS A 32 -19.47 -2.04 7.25
C LYS A 32 -19.30 -3.56 7.20
N ASN A 33 -19.28 -4.15 5.98
CA ASN A 33 -19.04 -5.58 5.82
C ASN A 33 -17.62 -5.97 6.28
N THR A 34 -16.63 -5.15 5.96
CA THR A 34 -15.26 -5.34 6.40
C THR A 34 -15.16 -5.23 7.93
N ASP A 35 -15.70 -4.18 8.52
CA ASP A 35 -15.71 -3.97 9.97
C ASP A 35 -16.38 -5.14 10.70
N ALA A 36 -17.50 -5.65 10.17
CA ALA A 36 -18.19 -6.82 10.71
C ALA A 36 -17.31 -8.09 10.65
N ALA A 37 -16.62 -8.33 9.52
CA ALA A 37 -15.70 -9.45 9.38
C ALA A 37 -14.53 -9.38 10.34
N PHE A 38 -14.02 -8.17 10.61
CA PHE A 38 -12.92 -7.95 11.56
C PHE A 38 -13.37 -8.03 13.02
N SER A 39 -14.63 -7.71 13.33
CA SER A 39 -15.15 -7.73 14.71
C SER A 39 -15.14 -9.11 15.35
N ILE A 40 -15.21 -10.17 14.55
CA ILE A 40 -15.19 -11.57 15.03
C ILE A 40 -13.79 -12.10 15.35
N LEU A 41 -12.73 -11.36 14.97
CA LEU A 41 -11.35 -11.76 15.23
C LEU A 41 -10.95 -11.48 16.68
N ASP A 42 -10.14 -12.39 17.26
CA ASP A 42 -9.41 -12.10 18.48
C ASP A 42 -8.36 -10.99 18.25
N GLU A 43 -7.89 -10.39 19.35
CA GLU A 43 -6.95 -9.25 19.28
C GLU A 43 -5.64 -9.61 18.56
N VAL A 44 -5.09 -10.79 18.77
CA VAL A 44 -3.83 -11.23 18.15
C VAL A 44 -4.00 -11.41 16.66
N SER A 45 -5.08 -12.04 16.22
CA SER A 45 -5.40 -12.23 14.81
C SER A 45 -5.63 -10.89 14.11
N ARG A 46 -6.31 -9.96 14.78
CA ARG A 46 -6.54 -8.60 14.26
C ARG A 46 -5.24 -7.83 14.09
N LYS A 47 -4.37 -7.83 15.11
CA LYS A 47 -3.03 -7.20 15.03
C LYS A 47 -2.19 -7.82 13.92
N ARG A 48 -2.20 -9.16 13.79
CA ARG A 48 -1.43 -9.84 12.73
C ARG A 48 -1.90 -9.44 11.34
N PHE A 49 -3.21 -9.42 11.12
CA PHE A 49 -3.76 -8.97 9.85
C PHE A 49 -3.36 -7.52 9.56
N HIS A 50 -3.48 -6.64 10.53
CA HIS A 50 -3.11 -5.23 10.38
C HIS A 50 -1.63 -5.04 10.01
N VAL A 51 -0.74 -5.83 10.62
CA VAL A 51 0.69 -5.81 10.26
C VAL A 51 0.91 -6.24 8.81
N MET A 52 0.22 -7.29 8.36
CA MET A 52 0.32 -7.78 6.98
C MET A 52 -0.20 -6.73 5.98
N ASP A 53 -1.37 -6.19 6.23
CA ASP A 53 -2.03 -5.19 5.40
C ASP A 53 -1.18 -3.93 5.26
N LEU A 54 -0.62 -3.42 6.35
CA LEU A 54 0.31 -2.29 6.32
C LEU A 54 1.60 -2.60 5.56
N ALA A 55 2.16 -3.81 5.72
CA ALA A 55 3.37 -4.20 5.00
C ALA A 55 3.10 -4.30 3.50
N ASP A 56 1.96 -4.87 3.09
CA ASP A 56 1.53 -4.93 1.69
C ASP A 56 1.37 -3.53 1.09
N ASP A 57 0.73 -2.60 1.80
CA ASP A 57 0.54 -1.22 1.32
C ASP A 57 1.86 -0.47 1.17
N MET A 58 2.78 -0.59 2.14
CA MET A 58 4.10 0.04 2.06
C MET A 58 4.92 -0.49 0.88
N VAL A 59 4.93 -1.80 0.67
CA VAL A 59 5.61 -2.42 -0.48
C VAL A 59 4.96 -1.96 -1.79
N ALA A 60 3.63 -1.94 -1.86
CA ALA A 60 2.90 -1.46 -3.04
C ALA A 60 3.17 0.03 -3.30
N ASN A 61 3.20 0.87 -2.26
CA ASN A 61 3.50 2.28 -2.37
C ASN A 61 4.86 2.54 -3.05
N LEU A 62 5.90 1.78 -2.69
CA LEU A 62 7.22 1.87 -3.33
C LEU A 62 7.20 1.29 -4.75
N ALA A 63 6.53 0.15 -4.96
CA ALA A 63 6.45 -0.50 -6.26
C ALA A 63 5.69 0.32 -7.32
N ILE A 64 4.80 1.22 -6.94
CA ILE A 64 4.17 2.20 -7.85
C ILE A 64 5.24 3.05 -8.53
N GLU A 65 6.33 3.39 -7.83
CA GLU A 65 7.45 4.20 -8.35
C GLU A 65 8.62 3.33 -8.86
N ASP A 66 8.39 2.04 -9.17
CA ASP A 66 9.39 1.06 -9.58
C ASP A 66 10.52 0.83 -8.55
N GLU A 67 10.29 1.18 -7.28
CA GLU A 67 11.20 0.88 -6.18
C GLU A 67 10.85 -0.44 -5.51
N HIS A 68 11.89 -1.17 -5.09
CA HIS A 68 11.75 -2.45 -4.45
C HIS A 68 12.29 -2.44 -3.02
N ILE A 69 11.50 -2.92 -2.09
CA ILE A 69 11.89 -3.16 -0.71
C ILE A 69 11.65 -4.61 -0.34
N ASP A 70 12.48 -5.16 0.54
CA ASP A 70 12.28 -6.52 1.03
C ASP A 70 11.07 -6.59 1.96
N TYR A 71 10.06 -7.35 1.57
CA TYR A 71 8.82 -7.51 2.33
C TYR A 71 9.07 -7.98 3.78
N ASP A 72 9.93 -8.98 3.97
CA ASP A 72 10.23 -9.50 5.31
C ASP A 72 10.84 -8.42 6.22
N SER A 73 11.62 -7.49 5.64
CA SER A 73 12.20 -6.36 6.36
C SER A 73 11.11 -5.38 6.81
N VAL A 74 10.16 -5.06 5.92
CA VAL A 74 9.01 -4.20 6.22
C VAL A 74 8.11 -4.86 7.27
N TYR A 75 7.72 -6.12 7.06
CA TYR A 75 6.88 -6.88 7.99
C TYR A 75 7.52 -6.94 9.40
N SER A 76 8.84 -7.20 9.47
CA SER A 76 9.58 -7.19 10.74
C SER A 76 9.55 -5.82 11.42
N SER A 77 9.70 -4.74 10.65
CA SER A 77 9.70 -3.37 11.16
C SER A 77 8.32 -2.98 11.71
N VAL A 78 7.24 -3.27 10.98
CA VAL A 78 5.86 -3.01 11.41
C VAL A 78 5.51 -3.84 12.64
N SER A 79 5.83 -5.15 12.62
CA SER A 79 5.55 -6.07 13.75
C SER A 79 6.14 -5.57 15.07
N LYS A 80 7.39 -5.11 15.04
CA LYS A 80 8.06 -4.57 16.25
C LYS A 80 7.36 -3.33 16.79
N ARG A 81 6.88 -2.45 15.92
CA ARG A 81 6.22 -1.20 16.33
C ARG A 81 4.80 -1.40 16.84
N LEU A 82 4.16 -2.50 16.45
CA LEU A 82 2.82 -2.89 16.90
C LEU A 82 2.83 -3.98 17.99
N ASP A 83 4.01 -4.26 18.57
CA ASP A 83 4.20 -5.25 19.66
C ASP A 83 3.64 -6.64 19.30
N LEU A 84 3.81 -7.05 18.03
CA LEU A 84 3.46 -8.39 17.58
C LEU A 84 4.67 -9.32 17.68
N PRO A 85 4.59 -10.45 18.41
CA PRO A 85 5.67 -11.42 18.46
C PRO A 85 6.00 -11.94 17.05
N LEU A 86 7.28 -11.82 16.65
CA LEU A 86 7.73 -12.29 15.37
C LEU A 86 7.94 -13.80 15.38
N ALA A 87 7.35 -14.52 14.43
CA ALA A 87 7.69 -15.92 14.16
C ALA A 87 9.07 -16.08 13.47
N VAL A 88 9.65 -14.99 12.97
CA VAL A 88 10.92 -14.96 12.22
C VAL A 88 11.85 -13.89 12.80
N ASN A 89 13.05 -14.28 13.21
CA ASN A 89 14.11 -13.38 13.68
C ASN A 89 14.84 -12.68 12.51
N LYS A 90 14.11 -12.07 11.57
CA LYS A 90 14.73 -11.21 10.57
C LYS A 90 14.82 -9.78 11.13
N LYS A 91 16.02 -9.20 11.07
CA LYS A 91 16.20 -7.80 11.41
C LYS A 91 15.69 -6.96 10.24
N SER A 92 14.89 -5.94 10.54
CA SER A 92 14.58 -4.87 9.59
C SER A 92 15.87 -4.11 9.22
N ASP A 93 15.96 -3.63 7.98
CA ASP A 93 17.01 -2.69 7.60
C ASP A 93 16.57 -1.23 7.88
N ALA A 94 17.53 -0.31 7.83
CA ALA A 94 17.28 1.10 8.15
C ALA A 94 16.30 1.76 7.18
N TYR A 95 16.24 1.32 5.93
CA TYR A 95 15.31 1.86 4.94
C TYR A 95 13.88 1.44 5.26
N ALA A 96 13.65 0.14 5.51
CA ALA A 96 12.34 -0.36 5.95
C ALA A 96 11.88 0.33 7.23
N ASP A 97 12.79 0.55 8.20
CA ASP A 97 12.47 1.26 9.44
C ASP A 97 12.04 2.71 9.19
N SER A 98 12.68 3.41 8.26
CA SER A 98 12.32 4.78 7.87
C SER A 98 10.95 4.86 7.20
N ILE A 99 10.69 3.99 6.22
CA ILE A 99 9.39 3.91 5.51
C ILE A 99 8.26 3.57 6.49
N CYS A 100 8.47 2.59 7.37
CA CYS A 100 7.48 2.24 8.40
C CYS A 100 7.21 3.40 9.37
N THR A 101 8.25 4.15 9.76
CA THR A 101 8.08 5.32 10.64
C THR A 101 7.23 6.39 9.96
N MET A 102 7.48 6.69 8.69
CA MET A 102 6.68 7.64 7.90
C MET A 102 5.22 7.20 7.81
N ALA A 103 4.97 5.95 7.42
CA ALA A 103 3.62 5.44 7.24
C ALA A 103 2.82 5.43 8.55
N LEU A 104 3.43 4.99 9.65
CA LEU A 104 2.78 5.00 10.96
C LEU A 104 2.58 6.41 11.51
N ASP A 105 3.48 7.36 11.21
CA ASP A 105 3.26 8.76 11.54
C ASP A 105 2.06 9.32 10.75
N ALA A 106 1.93 9.00 9.46
CA ALA A 106 0.79 9.44 8.66
C ALA A 106 -0.55 8.92 9.21
N ILE A 107 -0.60 7.66 9.66
CA ILE A 107 -1.84 7.03 10.12
C ILE A 107 -2.19 7.41 11.57
N ASN A 108 -1.20 7.44 12.48
CA ASN A 108 -1.46 7.54 13.92
C ASN A 108 -1.28 8.94 14.50
N ASN A 109 -0.57 9.83 13.80
CA ASN A 109 -0.32 11.18 14.28
C ASN A 109 -1.37 12.15 13.73
N HIS A 110 -2.41 12.42 14.52
CA HIS A 110 -3.53 13.31 14.15
C HIS A 110 -3.26 14.80 14.34
N HIS A 111 -2.05 15.21 14.73
CA HIS A 111 -1.67 16.63 14.75
C HIS A 111 -1.76 17.24 13.34
N PRO A 112 -1.96 18.56 13.22
CA PRO A 112 -1.99 19.22 11.93
C PRO A 112 -0.78 18.88 11.06
N LEU A 113 -1.02 18.69 9.75
CA LEU A 113 0.05 18.47 8.80
C LEU A 113 0.80 19.78 8.56
N THR A 114 2.12 19.79 8.73
CA THR A 114 2.97 20.98 8.55
C THR A 114 4.03 20.74 7.49
N GLU A 115 4.65 21.83 7.03
CA GLU A 115 5.77 21.77 6.10
C GLU A 115 6.96 20.97 6.68
N GLU A 116 7.29 21.19 7.96
CA GLU A 116 8.36 20.46 8.65
C GLU A 116 8.09 18.96 8.70
N ARG A 117 6.81 18.57 8.88
CA ARG A 117 6.40 17.16 8.91
C ARG A 117 6.55 16.52 7.54
N LEU A 118 6.09 17.19 6.47
CA LEU A 118 6.29 16.72 5.09
C LEU A 118 7.77 16.62 4.73
N ASN A 119 8.56 17.61 5.09
CA ASN A 119 10.02 17.61 4.91
C ASN A 119 10.69 16.48 5.70
N GLY A 120 10.16 16.14 6.88
CA GLY A 120 10.54 14.97 7.67
C GLY A 120 10.25 13.65 6.94
N TRP A 121 9.05 13.50 6.36
CA TRP A 121 8.71 12.33 5.54
C TRP A 121 9.61 12.20 4.31
N HIS A 122 9.92 13.31 3.65
CA HIS A 122 10.83 13.32 2.52
C HIS A 122 12.25 12.84 2.92
N ARG A 123 12.77 13.26 4.07
CA ARG A 123 14.01 12.72 4.62
C ARG A 123 13.95 11.21 4.85
N MET A 124 12.87 10.71 5.45
CA MET A 124 12.68 9.28 5.73
C MET A 124 12.69 8.42 4.44
N ILE A 125 12.19 8.96 3.33
CA ILE A 125 12.22 8.27 2.02
C ILE A 125 13.64 8.12 1.49
N PHE A 126 14.52 9.14 1.66
CA PHE A 126 15.77 9.19 0.92
C PHE A 126 17.03 8.97 1.76
N GLU A 127 17.03 9.25 3.07
CA GLU A 127 18.24 9.15 3.90
C GLU A 127 18.88 7.76 3.85
N ASN A 128 18.07 6.70 3.94
CA ASN A 128 18.51 5.31 3.97
C ASN A 128 18.28 4.56 2.65
N ALA A 129 17.79 5.23 1.59
CA ALA A 129 17.60 4.63 0.28
C ALA A 129 18.95 4.32 -0.40
N ALA A 130 19.02 3.16 -1.07
CA ALA A 130 20.21 2.73 -1.79
C ALA A 130 20.33 3.32 -3.20
N GLY A 131 19.25 3.89 -3.76
CA GLY A 131 19.15 4.38 -5.14
C GLY A 131 19.68 5.81 -5.32
N LEU A 132 19.38 6.38 -6.50
CA LEU A 132 19.60 7.78 -6.78
C LEU A 132 18.76 8.64 -5.85
N LYS A 133 19.34 9.74 -5.39
CA LYS A 133 18.69 10.67 -4.47
C LYS A 133 18.51 12.02 -5.15
N PRO A 134 17.42 12.76 -4.85
CA PRO A 134 17.26 14.12 -5.32
C PRO A 134 18.37 15.01 -4.74
N LYS A 135 18.66 16.13 -5.43
CA LYS A 135 19.67 17.09 -4.99
C LYS A 135 19.33 17.72 -3.64
N ILE A 136 18.06 17.92 -3.37
CA ILE A 136 17.54 18.53 -2.14
C ILE A 136 16.71 17.49 -1.42
N ILE A 137 17.07 17.16 -0.18
CA ILE A 137 16.36 16.22 0.68
C ILE A 137 15.82 16.97 1.89
N GLY A 138 14.50 16.85 2.13
CA GLY A 138 13.83 17.47 3.27
C GLY A 138 13.62 18.97 3.11
N ASP A 139 13.54 19.44 1.88
CA ASP A 139 13.15 20.80 1.53
C ASP A 139 12.58 20.82 0.10
N TYR A 140 11.86 21.89 -0.25
CA TYR A 140 11.27 22.04 -1.57
C TYR A 140 12.35 22.27 -2.65
N ARG A 141 12.01 21.88 -3.89
CA ARG A 141 12.86 22.14 -5.05
C ARG A 141 13.03 23.63 -5.31
N ASN A 142 14.18 23.98 -5.87
CA ASN A 142 14.53 25.34 -6.27
C ASN A 142 14.77 25.47 -7.78
N SER A 143 14.20 24.56 -8.56
CA SER A 143 14.31 24.51 -10.02
C SER A 143 12.99 24.09 -10.65
N VAL A 144 12.87 24.32 -11.96
CA VAL A 144 11.72 23.82 -12.73
C VAL A 144 11.74 22.29 -12.72
N GLU A 145 10.57 21.69 -12.59
CA GLU A 145 10.38 20.26 -12.62
C GLU A 145 9.49 19.87 -13.79
N TYR A 146 9.91 18.86 -14.56
CA TYR A 146 9.23 18.34 -15.73
C TYR A 146 8.86 16.89 -15.49
N ILE A 147 7.61 16.53 -15.72
CA ILE A 147 7.18 15.15 -15.75
C ILE A 147 7.32 14.65 -17.18
N LEU A 148 8.13 13.60 -17.34
CA LEU A 148 8.54 13.09 -18.62
C LEU A 148 7.89 11.74 -18.90
N ARG A 149 7.39 11.57 -20.11
CA ARG A 149 6.96 10.28 -20.65
C ARG A 149 7.96 9.79 -21.68
N ARG A 150 8.43 8.56 -21.54
CA ARG A 150 9.30 7.93 -22.53
C ARG A 150 8.49 7.02 -23.45
N GLN A 151 8.53 7.28 -24.74
CA GLN A 151 7.98 6.42 -25.79
C GLN A 151 9.13 5.91 -26.67
N GLY A 152 9.64 4.70 -26.38
CA GLY A 152 10.81 4.17 -27.08
C GLY A 152 12.06 5.02 -26.85
N ARG A 153 12.53 5.73 -27.89
CA ARG A 153 13.69 6.66 -27.80
C ARG A 153 13.29 8.13 -27.59
N GLU A 154 12.04 8.45 -27.74
CA GLU A 154 11.53 9.81 -27.59
C GLU A 154 11.18 10.10 -26.12
N ILE A 155 11.46 11.31 -25.68
CA ILE A 155 11.11 11.84 -24.37
C ILE A 155 10.20 13.03 -24.60
N GLU A 156 9.00 12.94 -24.05
CA GLU A 156 7.99 14.00 -24.12
C GLU A 156 7.79 14.61 -22.73
N ILE A 157 7.68 15.94 -22.65
CA ILE A 157 7.23 16.64 -21.45
C ILE A 157 5.71 16.57 -21.44
N VAL A 158 5.15 15.80 -20.50
CA VAL A 158 3.69 15.66 -20.35
C VAL A 158 3.13 16.67 -19.35
N TYR A 159 3.96 17.14 -18.42
CA TYR A 159 3.56 18.13 -17.44
C TYR A 159 4.76 18.96 -16.98
N THR A 160 4.54 20.27 -16.84
CA THR A 160 5.48 21.17 -16.14
C THR A 160 4.84 21.60 -14.83
N ALA A 161 5.53 21.30 -13.73
CA ALA A 161 5.02 21.60 -12.39
C ALA A 161 4.97 23.10 -12.13
N VAL A 162 4.26 23.52 -11.09
CA VAL A 162 4.17 24.90 -10.63
C VAL A 162 5.59 25.52 -10.55
N PRO A 163 5.79 26.77 -11.00
CA PRO A 163 7.09 27.44 -10.87
C PRO A 163 7.63 27.39 -9.45
N HIS A 164 8.91 27.10 -9.28
CA HIS A 164 9.51 26.82 -7.95
C HIS A 164 9.37 28.00 -6.98
N GLU A 165 9.33 29.22 -7.47
CA GLU A 165 9.12 30.43 -6.66
C GLU A 165 7.71 30.47 -6.02
N ARG A 166 6.73 29.76 -6.61
CA ARG A 166 5.37 29.67 -6.10
C ARG A 166 5.13 28.48 -5.17
N VAL A 167 6.01 27.48 -5.15
CA VAL A 167 5.82 26.23 -4.43
C VAL A 167 5.48 26.43 -2.96
N SER A 168 6.24 27.28 -2.23
CA SER A 168 5.99 27.53 -0.81
C SER A 168 4.60 28.17 -0.58
N ALA A 169 4.18 29.08 -1.44
CA ALA A 169 2.87 29.71 -1.33
C ALA A 169 1.73 28.73 -1.62
N GLU A 170 1.87 27.88 -2.65
CA GLU A 170 0.87 26.87 -3.01
C GLU A 170 0.79 25.78 -1.93
N MET A 171 1.92 25.33 -1.36
CA MET A 171 1.94 24.38 -0.27
C MET A 171 1.27 24.91 1.00
N LYS A 172 1.41 26.19 1.33
CA LYS A 172 0.68 26.82 2.45
C LYS A 172 -0.83 26.78 2.24
N LYS A 173 -1.32 27.01 1.01
CA LYS A 173 -2.76 26.90 0.68
C LYS A 173 -3.23 25.45 0.85
N LEU A 174 -2.49 24.49 0.32
CA LEU A 174 -2.83 23.07 0.44
C LEU A 174 -2.86 22.62 1.90
N LEU A 175 -1.85 22.95 2.70
CA LEU A 175 -1.82 22.63 4.13
C LEU A 175 -2.95 23.29 4.90
N SER A 176 -3.31 24.54 4.56
CA SER A 176 -4.47 25.22 5.13
C SER A 176 -5.76 24.47 4.78
N PHE A 177 -5.93 24.02 3.53
CA PHE A 177 -7.09 23.22 3.10
C PHE A 177 -7.18 21.90 3.89
N ILE A 178 -6.08 21.14 4.00
CA ILE A 178 -6.03 19.84 4.70
C ILE A 178 -6.36 19.99 6.19
N ASN A 179 -5.85 21.05 6.83
CA ASN A 179 -6.02 21.26 8.26
C ASN A 179 -7.33 21.93 8.65
N ASN A 180 -8.09 22.48 7.69
CA ASN A 180 -9.33 23.18 7.95
C ASN A 180 -10.47 22.21 8.25
N GLU A 181 -11.10 22.37 9.43
CA GLU A 181 -12.22 21.53 9.85
C GLU A 181 -13.49 21.72 9.02
N GLU A 182 -13.73 22.92 8.48
CA GLU A 182 -14.88 23.16 7.62
C GLU A 182 -14.77 22.41 6.29
N ASN A 183 -13.56 22.27 5.74
CA ASN A 183 -13.34 21.44 4.56
C ASN A 183 -13.63 19.95 4.84
N ARG A 184 -13.26 19.46 6.04
CA ARG A 184 -13.60 18.09 6.48
C ARG A 184 -15.08 17.84 6.66
N LYS A 185 -15.86 18.86 7.03
CA LYS A 185 -17.33 18.77 7.08
C LYS A 185 -17.95 18.86 5.70
N LYS A 186 -17.33 19.63 4.80
CA LYS A 186 -17.81 19.90 3.44
C LYS A 186 -17.61 18.72 2.48
N HIS A 187 -16.55 17.94 2.65
CA HIS A 187 -16.17 16.84 1.78
C HIS A 187 -16.13 15.51 2.57
N ASN A 188 -16.60 14.43 1.98
CA ASN A 188 -16.35 13.12 2.56
C ASN A 188 -14.83 12.82 2.55
N PRO A 189 -14.33 11.92 3.42
CA PRO A 189 -12.89 11.67 3.57
C PRO A 189 -12.18 11.29 2.27
N ILE A 190 -12.83 10.51 1.38
CA ILE A 190 -12.22 10.08 0.12
C ILE A 190 -12.18 11.24 -0.88
N ALA A 191 -13.22 12.05 -0.97
CA ALA A 191 -13.21 13.24 -1.81
C ALA A 191 -12.14 14.25 -1.34
N MET A 192 -12.04 14.47 -0.03
CA MET A 192 -11.00 15.34 0.55
C MET A 192 -9.59 14.83 0.27
N MET A 193 -9.35 13.54 0.45
CA MET A 193 -8.09 12.87 0.10
C MET A 193 -7.76 13.05 -1.38
N SER A 194 -8.74 12.81 -2.26
CA SER A 194 -8.56 12.91 -3.71
C SER A 194 -8.18 14.33 -4.16
N ILE A 195 -8.84 15.35 -3.60
CA ILE A 195 -8.49 16.76 -3.84
C ILE A 195 -7.07 17.05 -3.40
N ALA A 196 -6.72 16.68 -2.16
CA ALA A 196 -5.40 16.96 -1.59
C ALA A 196 -4.27 16.25 -2.33
N ALA A 197 -4.47 14.98 -2.70
CA ALA A 197 -3.50 14.18 -3.44
C ALA A 197 -3.22 14.76 -4.82
N LEU A 198 -4.27 15.10 -5.59
CA LEU A 198 -4.12 15.71 -6.91
C LEU A 198 -3.45 17.08 -6.83
N TRP A 199 -3.87 17.91 -5.88
CA TRP A 199 -3.30 19.25 -5.68
C TRP A 199 -1.82 19.17 -5.35
N PHE A 200 -1.42 18.26 -4.44
CA PHE A 200 -0.03 18.03 -4.09
C PHE A 200 0.80 17.56 -5.29
N VAL A 201 0.29 16.60 -6.07
CA VAL A 201 0.96 16.10 -7.28
C VAL A 201 1.09 17.20 -8.34
N ALA A 202 0.09 18.07 -8.48
CA ALA A 202 0.15 19.20 -9.42
C ALA A 202 1.17 20.27 -8.97
N ILE A 203 1.28 20.58 -7.68
CA ILE A 203 2.35 21.46 -7.17
C ILE A 203 3.72 20.84 -7.43
N HIS A 204 3.85 19.53 -7.17
CA HIS A 204 5.11 18.77 -7.31
C HIS A 204 6.27 19.41 -6.54
N PRO A 205 6.16 19.55 -5.20
CA PRO A 205 7.05 20.41 -4.44
C PRO A 205 8.49 19.90 -4.29
N TYR A 206 8.75 18.61 -4.51
CA TYR A 206 10.07 18.00 -4.36
C TYR A 206 10.64 17.58 -5.72
N GLY A 207 11.96 17.39 -5.80
CA GLY A 207 12.63 16.89 -7.00
C GLY A 207 12.44 15.39 -7.26
N ASP A 208 11.96 14.64 -6.25
CA ASP A 208 11.53 13.23 -6.32
C ASP A 208 10.70 12.91 -5.08
N GLY A 209 10.05 11.76 -5.03
CA GLY A 209 9.28 11.30 -3.86
C GLY A 209 7.87 11.89 -3.74
N ASN A 210 7.43 12.72 -4.69
CA ASN A 210 6.11 13.37 -4.63
C ASN A 210 4.95 12.36 -4.61
N GLY A 211 5.02 11.28 -5.38
CA GLY A 211 4.00 10.23 -5.38
C GLY A 211 3.90 9.54 -4.01
N ARG A 212 5.02 9.18 -3.40
CA ARG A 212 5.07 8.51 -2.08
C ARG A 212 4.52 9.41 -0.97
N ILE A 213 4.87 10.70 -0.98
CA ILE A 213 4.36 11.67 -0.01
C ILE A 213 2.87 11.96 -0.24
N SER A 214 2.42 12.07 -1.49
CA SER A 214 1.00 12.25 -1.83
C SER A 214 0.15 11.11 -1.25
N ARG A 215 0.62 9.86 -1.35
CA ARG A 215 -0.08 8.72 -0.76
C ARG A 215 -0.03 8.73 0.78
N ALA A 216 1.07 9.17 1.39
CA ALA A 216 1.13 9.38 2.85
C ALA A 216 0.17 10.51 3.32
N ILE A 217 0.01 11.59 2.55
CA ILE A 217 -1.02 12.61 2.79
C ILE A 217 -2.43 12.00 2.70
N SER A 218 -2.65 11.14 1.72
CA SER A 218 -3.91 10.40 1.56
C SER A 218 -4.21 9.55 2.80
N ASP A 219 -3.23 8.80 3.29
CA ASP A 219 -3.35 7.99 4.49
C ASP A 219 -3.67 8.82 5.74
N TYR A 220 -3.00 9.96 5.90
CA TYR A 220 -3.27 10.90 6.99
C TYR A 220 -4.73 11.41 6.97
N ILE A 221 -5.22 11.82 5.79
CA ILE A 221 -6.59 12.34 5.64
C ILE A 221 -7.62 11.25 5.93
N LEU A 222 -7.42 10.04 5.42
CA LEU A 222 -8.33 8.91 5.62
C LEU A 222 -8.34 8.45 7.08
N ALA A 223 -7.18 8.28 7.71
CA ALA A 223 -7.07 7.89 9.11
C ALA A 223 -7.78 8.90 10.04
N LYS A 224 -7.59 10.19 9.77
CA LYS A 224 -8.25 11.26 10.51
C LYS A 224 -9.77 11.35 10.22
N GLY A 225 -10.16 11.09 8.98
CA GLY A 225 -11.56 11.18 8.55
C GLY A 225 -12.43 10.04 9.08
N PHE A 226 -11.88 8.84 9.22
CA PHE A 226 -12.59 7.67 9.75
C PHE A 226 -12.37 7.46 11.24
N CYS A 227 -11.51 8.26 11.91
CA CYS A 227 -11.12 8.10 13.31
C CYS A 227 -10.63 6.66 13.63
N ASP A 228 -9.98 6.03 12.66
CA ASP A 228 -9.58 4.64 12.71
C ASP A 228 -8.06 4.53 12.73
N SER A 229 -7.50 4.21 13.90
CA SER A 229 -6.07 3.93 14.06
C SER A 229 -5.66 2.57 13.48
N MET A 230 -6.64 1.71 13.20
CA MET A 230 -6.45 0.42 12.53
C MET A 230 -7.03 0.51 11.11
N LYS A 231 -6.44 1.35 10.29
CA LYS A 231 -6.76 1.45 8.87
C LYS A 231 -6.65 0.06 8.22
N VAL A 232 -7.76 -0.42 7.70
CA VAL A 232 -7.88 -1.75 7.09
C VAL A 232 -7.86 -1.67 5.56
N PHE A 233 -7.68 -0.49 4.96
CA PHE A 233 -7.73 -0.38 3.51
C PHE A 233 -6.40 0.12 2.92
N CYS A 234 -5.80 -0.74 2.12
CA CYS A 234 -4.55 -0.54 1.42
C CYS A 234 -4.81 -0.03 0.01
N ILE A 235 -5.03 1.28 -0.13
CA ILE A 235 -5.32 1.89 -1.44
C ILE A 235 -4.12 1.75 -2.38
N SER A 236 -2.86 1.82 -1.86
CA SER A 236 -1.66 1.69 -2.69
C SER A 236 -1.60 0.35 -3.41
N THR A 237 -2.06 -0.74 -2.79
CA THR A 237 -2.16 -2.06 -3.43
C THR A 237 -3.12 -2.03 -4.63
N MET A 238 -4.24 -1.36 -4.52
CA MET A 238 -5.20 -1.23 -5.63
C MET A 238 -4.69 -0.26 -6.71
N ILE A 239 -4.03 0.81 -6.32
CA ILE A 239 -3.35 1.72 -7.26
C ILE A 239 -2.29 0.96 -8.06
N LEU A 240 -1.45 0.15 -7.42
CA LEU A 240 -0.43 -0.65 -8.10
C LEU A 240 -1.03 -1.59 -9.15
N ARG A 241 -2.13 -2.26 -8.83
CA ARG A 241 -2.85 -3.15 -9.77
C ARG A 241 -3.43 -2.39 -10.97
N ASN A 242 -3.77 -1.12 -10.78
CA ASN A 242 -4.37 -0.25 -11.79
C ASN A 242 -3.43 0.91 -12.19
N ARG A 243 -2.10 0.73 -12.04
CA ARG A 243 -1.07 1.78 -12.16
C ARG A 243 -1.16 2.58 -13.45
N LYS A 244 -1.43 1.93 -14.57
CA LYS A 244 -1.55 2.62 -15.88
C LYS A 244 -2.71 3.61 -15.89
N GLN A 245 -3.86 3.22 -15.33
CA GLN A 245 -5.04 4.08 -15.26
C GLN A 245 -4.82 5.24 -14.28
N TYR A 246 -4.16 4.98 -13.15
CA TYR A 246 -3.77 5.99 -12.17
C TYR A 246 -2.98 7.14 -12.80
N TYR A 247 -1.89 6.82 -13.51
CA TYR A 247 -1.08 7.84 -14.16
C TYR A 247 -1.79 8.51 -15.34
N ALA A 248 -2.58 7.77 -16.11
CA ALA A 248 -3.35 8.34 -17.21
C ALA A 248 -4.37 9.40 -16.70
N LEU A 249 -5.06 9.13 -15.59
CA LEU A 249 -6.00 10.10 -14.99
C LEU A 249 -5.29 11.35 -14.46
N ILE A 250 -4.16 11.17 -13.78
CA ILE A 250 -3.38 12.33 -13.30
C ILE A 250 -2.91 13.17 -14.49
N GLU A 251 -2.37 12.53 -15.53
CA GLU A 251 -1.88 13.21 -16.74
C GLU A 251 -3.02 13.97 -17.42
N ASP A 252 -4.17 13.33 -17.64
CA ASP A 252 -5.33 13.94 -18.29
C ASP A 252 -5.79 15.20 -17.56
N ILE A 253 -5.88 15.14 -16.25
CA ILE A 253 -6.33 16.28 -15.44
C ILE A 253 -5.26 17.38 -15.37
N THR A 254 -4.00 17.03 -15.18
CA THR A 254 -2.94 18.02 -14.92
C THR A 254 -2.44 18.69 -16.20
N SER A 255 -2.56 18.04 -17.37
CA SER A 255 -2.08 18.55 -18.66
C SER A 255 -3.08 19.43 -19.40
N GLN A 256 -4.13 19.93 -18.74
CA GLN A 256 -5.11 20.86 -19.29
C GLN A 256 -5.39 22.01 -18.31
N LYS A 257 -5.82 23.16 -18.83
CA LYS A 257 -6.25 24.29 -18.00
C LYS A 257 -7.74 24.65 -18.13
N GLU A 258 -8.45 24.01 -19.04
CA GLU A 258 -9.81 24.38 -19.43
C GLU A 258 -10.84 24.00 -18.36
N SER A 259 -10.53 22.97 -17.56
CA SER A 259 -11.46 22.48 -16.54
C SER A 259 -10.77 22.27 -15.20
N MET A 260 -11.50 22.57 -14.13
CA MET A 260 -11.15 22.23 -12.74
C MET A 260 -12.01 21.07 -12.22
N ASP A 261 -12.74 20.37 -13.12
CA ASP A 261 -13.57 19.23 -12.75
C ASP A 261 -12.72 17.98 -12.54
N ILE A 262 -12.78 17.44 -11.32
CA ILE A 262 -12.06 16.24 -10.90
C ILE A 262 -13.00 15.10 -10.52
N THR A 263 -14.22 15.11 -11.03
CA THR A 263 -15.26 14.10 -10.72
C THR A 263 -14.74 12.69 -10.95
N ASP A 264 -14.18 12.41 -12.12
CA ASP A 264 -13.73 11.06 -12.48
C ASP A 264 -12.53 10.61 -11.62
N TRP A 265 -11.68 11.53 -11.17
CA TRP A 265 -10.62 11.24 -10.22
C TRP A 265 -11.15 10.82 -8.84
N ILE A 266 -12.16 11.53 -8.32
CA ILE A 266 -12.80 11.18 -7.06
C ILE A 266 -13.53 9.83 -7.18
N MET A 267 -14.26 9.62 -8.27
CA MET A 267 -14.95 8.36 -8.56
C MET A 267 -13.97 7.19 -8.61
N TRP A 268 -12.85 7.36 -9.31
CA TRP A 268 -11.82 6.33 -9.42
C TRP A 268 -11.19 6.01 -8.06
N ASN A 269 -10.79 7.01 -7.27
CA ASN A 269 -10.24 6.79 -5.94
C ASN A 269 -11.23 6.07 -5.00
N THR A 270 -12.53 6.42 -5.09
CA THR A 270 -13.56 5.77 -4.29
C THR A 270 -13.74 4.30 -4.72
N GLU A 271 -13.69 4.00 -6.01
CA GLU A 271 -13.71 2.61 -6.49
C GLU A 271 -12.47 1.83 -6.02
N MET A 272 -11.28 2.44 -6.02
CA MET A 272 -10.07 1.79 -5.45
C MET A 272 -10.24 1.50 -3.95
N ALA A 273 -10.85 2.40 -3.20
CA ALA A 273 -11.18 2.17 -1.78
C ALA A 273 -12.17 1.02 -1.59
N ILE A 274 -13.22 0.93 -2.42
CA ILE A 274 -14.17 -0.20 -2.40
C ILE A 274 -13.45 -1.53 -2.70
N GLN A 275 -12.59 -1.56 -3.70
CA GLN A 275 -11.83 -2.75 -4.06
C GLN A 275 -10.84 -3.14 -2.95
N SER A 276 -10.24 -2.17 -2.28
CA SER A 276 -9.36 -2.41 -1.14
C SER A 276 -10.11 -3.08 0.03
N GLU A 277 -11.29 -2.59 0.38
CA GLU A 277 -12.13 -3.19 1.41
C GLU A 277 -12.55 -4.63 1.06
N LYS A 278 -12.93 -4.89 -0.20
CA LYS A 278 -13.22 -6.26 -0.66
C LYS A 278 -11.99 -7.16 -0.54
N HIS A 279 -10.85 -6.66 -0.96
CA HIS A 279 -9.59 -7.40 -0.89
C HIS A 279 -9.21 -7.74 0.56
N ALA A 280 -9.42 -6.83 1.50
CA ALA A 280 -9.19 -7.07 2.92
C ALA A 280 -10.07 -8.23 3.46
N VAL A 281 -11.37 -8.25 3.11
CA VAL A 281 -12.28 -9.35 3.49
C VAL A 281 -11.85 -10.69 2.88
N ASP A 282 -11.47 -10.70 1.60
CA ASP A 282 -11.03 -11.93 0.92
C ASP A 282 -9.71 -12.46 1.51
N SER A 283 -8.77 -11.58 1.80
CA SER A 283 -7.51 -11.92 2.46
C SER A 283 -7.74 -12.47 3.87
N LEU A 284 -8.68 -11.87 4.61
CA LEU A 284 -9.08 -12.33 5.93
C LEU A 284 -9.68 -13.74 5.87
N ARG A 285 -10.67 -13.96 5.00
CA ARG A 285 -11.29 -15.29 4.80
C ARG A 285 -10.23 -16.34 4.50
N LYS A 286 -9.34 -16.05 3.56
CA LYS A 286 -8.24 -16.95 3.20
C LYS A 286 -7.36 -17.29 4.41
N THR A 287 -6.99 -16.29 5.21
CA THR A 287 -6.18 -16.48 6.42
C THR A 287 -6.90 -17.33 7.46
N MET A 288 -8.20 -17.10 7.67
CA MET A 288 -9.02 -17.89 8.60
C MET A 288 -9.14 -19.35 8.14
N MET A 289 -9.40 -19.60 6.86
CA MET A 289 -9.46 -20.94 6.28
C MET A 289 -8.13 -21.69 6.47
N LEU A 290 -7.00 -21.04 6.19
CA LEU A 290 -5.68 -21.63 6.38
C LEU A 290 -5.38 -21.89 7.85
N THR A 291 -5.79 -21.01 8.75
CA THR A 291 -5.62 -21.20 10.20
C THR A 291 -6.47 -22.39 10.69
N SER A 292 -7.72 -22.52 10.23
CA SER A 292 -8.58 -23.67 10.54
C SER A 292 -7.96 -24.97 10.02
N PHE A 293 -7.47 -24.95 8.78
CA PHE A 293 -6.75 -26.10 8.21
C PHE A 293 -5.57 -26.53 9.09
N MET A 294 -4.72 -25.55 9.50
CA MET A 294 -3.57 -25.83 10.35
C MET A 294 -3.93 -26.45 11.71
N LYS A 295 -5.06 -26.02 12.31
CA LYS A 295 -5.58 -26.61 13.56
C LYS A 295 -6.03 -28.06 13.40
N ASN A 296 -6.51 -28.43 12.22
CA ASN A 296 -6.99 -29.79 11.91
C ASN A 296 -5.90 -30.71 11.33
N LEU A 297 -4.68 -30.22 11.16
CA LEU A 297 -3.57 -30.98 10.64
C LEU A 297 -3.01 -31.91 11.74
N ASP A 298 -2.84 -33.20 11.43
CA ASP A 298 -2.20 -34.13 12.35
C ASP A 298 -0.67 -33.89 12.36
N PRO A 299 -0.10 -33.29 13.43
CA PRO A 299 1.32 -32.94 13.46
C PRO A 299 2.27 -34.16 13.37
N SER A 300 1.77 -35.35 13.70
CA SER A 300 2.57 -36.57 13.68
C SER A 300 2.99 -37.02 12.28
N GLN A 301 2.27 -36.53 11.26
CA GLN A 301 2.53 -36.86 9.85
C GLN A 301 3.61 -35.96 9.21
N TYR A 302 4.08 -34.94 9.91
CA TYR A 302 4.98 -33.93 9.36
C TYR A 302 6.20 -33.72 10.28
N ASN A 303 7.36 -33.50 9.68
CA ASN A 303 8.53 -33.14 10.46
C ASN A 303 8.48 -31.63 10.88
N SER A 304 9.38 -31.26 11.82
CA SER A 304 9.39 -29.89 12.37
C SER A 304 9.64 -28.79 11.31
N ARG A 305 10.38 -29.08 10.25
CA ARG A 305 10.62 -28.12 9.15
C ARG A 305 9.39 -27.94 8.28
N GLU A 306 8.70 -29.05 7.98
CA GLU A 306 7.43 -29.03 7.24
C GLU A 306 6.38 -28.26 7.99
N MET A 307 6.19 -28.54 9.28
CA MET A 307 5.25 -27.81 10.13
C MET A 307 5.60 -26.30 10.17
N CYS A 308 6.88 -25.97 10.37
CA CYS A 308 7.31 -24.57 10.38
C CYS A 308 6.97 -23.84 9.07
N MET A 309 7.18 -24.50 7.92
CA MET A 309 6.88 -23.91 6.61
C MET A 309 5.38 -23.84 6.34
N LEU A 310 4.61 -24.85 6.73
CA LEU A 310 3.15 -24.81 6.60
C LEU A 310 2.56 -23.68 7.44
N PHE A 311 3.06 -23.47 8.66
CA PHE A 311 2.65 -22.30 9.48
C PHE A 311 2.96 -20.98 8.78
N LYS A 312 4.17 -20.82 8.22
CA LYS A 312 4.54 -19.58 7.51
C LYS A 312 3.74 -19.32 6.24
N LEU A 313 3.38 -20.39 5.54
CA LEU A 313 2.52 -20.30 4.35
C LEU A 313 1.06 -19.97 4.73
N ALA A 314 0.60 -20.53 5.87
CA ALA A 314 -0.75 -20.35 6.35
C ALA A 314 -0.98 -19.00 7.05
N ASP A 315 0.01 -18.50 7.79
CA ASP A 315 -0.10 -17.23 8.50
C ASP A 315 0.27 -16.01 7.61
N GLY A 316 0.63 -16.28 6.35
CA GLY A 316 0.99 -15.24 5.39
C GLY A 316 2.37 -14.61 5.62
N SER A 317 3.17 -15.11 6.55
CA SER A 317 4.54 -14.61 6.79
C SER A 317 5.55 -15.06 5.73
N PHE A 318 5.12 -15.90 4.78
CA PHE A 318 5.92 -16.28 3.61
C PHE A 318 5.29 -15.76 2.32
N PHE A 319 6.03 -14.91 1.62
CA PHE A 319 5.57 -14.30 0.38
C PHE A 319 6.23 -14.88 -0.86
N GLY A 320 5.41 -14.96 -1.90
CA GLY A 320 5.82 -15.37 -3.23
C GLY A 320 6.03 -16.87 -3.35
N LYS A 321 6.81 -17.24 -4.36
CA LYS A 321 7.05 -18.63 -4.73
C LYS A 321 8.06 -19.30 -3.79
N LEU A 322 7.68 -20.43 -3.21
CA LEU A 322 8.55 -21.26 -2.40
C LEU A 322 9.49 -22.07 -3.31
N THR A 323 10.79 -21.83 -3.20
CA THR A 323 11.81 -22.60 -3.93
C THR A 323 12.58 -23.51 -2.97
N ASN A 324 13.23 -24.53 -3.53
CA ASN A 324 14.10 -25.42 -2.76
C ASN A 324 15.22 -24.65 -2.01
N GLU A 325 15.78 -23.62 -2.65
CA GLU A 325 16.81 -22.76 -2.05
C GLU A 325 16.25 -21.96 -0.86
N LYS A 326 15.06 -21.34 -1.01
CA LYS A 326 14.38 -20.62 0.07
C LYS A 326 14.09 -21.56 1.25
N TRP A 327 13.55 -22.75 0.97
CA TRP A 327 13.29 -23.77 1.98
C TRP A 327 14.56 -24.12 2.76
N ALA A 328 15.64 -24.49 2.03
CA ALA A 328 16.91 -24.88 2.63
C ALA A 328 17.50 -23.77 3.52
N LYS A 329 17.46 -22.51 3.03
CA LYS A 329 17.95 -21.35 3.78
C LYS A 329 17.12 -21.08 5.03
N MET A 330 15.79 -21.12 4.95
CA MET A 330 14.89 -20.82 6.06
C MET A 330 14.96 -21.88 7.17
N ASN A 331 15.10 -23.14 6.77
CA ASN A 331 15.14 -24.27 7.71
C ASN A 331 16.57 -24.72 8.06
N LYS A 332 17.60 -24.01 7.58
CA LYS A 332 19.03 -24.34 7.81
C LYS A 332 19.32 -25.79 7.53
N CYS A 333 18.83 -26.34 6.41
CA CYS A 333 18.99 -27.73 6.01
C CYS A 333 19.68 -27.85 4.63
N SER A 334 20.07 -29.06 4.24
CA SER A 334 20.62 -29.30 2.91
C SER A 334 19.55 -29.20 1.83
N SER A 335 19.97 -28.86 0.60
CA SER A 335 19.08 -28.81 -0.56
C SER A 335 18.36 -30.14 -0.82
N ALA A 336 19.01 -31.28 -0.54
CA ALA A 336 18.40 -32.59 -0.66
C ALA A 336 17.33 -32.86 0.41
N ALA A 337 17.52 -32.35 1.64
CA ALA A 337 16.50 -32.44 2.69
C ALA A 337 15.30 -31.55 2.35
N ALA A 338 15.56 -30.32 1.91
CA ALA A 338 14.52 -29.39 1.46
C ALA A 338 13.68 -29.99 0.34
N LEU A 339 14.29 -30.61 -0.66
CA LEU A 339 13.57 -31.23 -1.77
C LEU A 339 12.68 -32.38 -1.31
N ARG A 340 13.15 -33.22 -0.38
CA ARG A 340 12.35 -34.32 0.19
C ARG A 340 11.13 -33.80 0.96
N ASP A 341 11.36 -32.79 1.81
CA ASP A 341 10.26 -32.16 2.57
C ASP A 341 9.21 -31.58 1.62
N ILE A 342 9.63 -30.84 0.59
CA ILE A 342 8.73 -30.28 -0.42
C ILE A 342 7.97 -31.36 -1.17
N GLN A 343 8.65 -32.43 -1.62
CA GLN A 343 8.02 -33.54 -2.33
C GLN A 343 6.96 -34.24 -1.46
N HIS A 344 7.26 -34.47 -0.19
CA HIS A 344 6.30 -35.05 0.75
C HIS A 344 5.04 -34.16 0.89
N LEU A 345 5.22 -32.85 0.99
CA LEU A 345 4.06 -31.92 1.05
C LEU A 345 3.27 -31.87 -0.27
N VAL A 346 3.93 -32.05 -1.42
CA VAL A 346 3.25 -32.16 -2.72
C VAL A 346 2.45 -33.47 -2.79
N GLU A 347 3.02 -34.60 -2.35
CA GLU A 347 2.36 -35.91 -2.29
C GLU A 347 1.13 -35.87 -1.36
N LYS A 348 1.20 -35.12 -0.27
CA LYS A 348 0.07 -34.87 0.63
C LYS A 348 -0.97 -33.87 0.05
N GLY A 349 -0.73 -33.31 -1.13
CA GLY A 349 -1.60 -32.32 -1.76
C GLY A 349 -1.58 -30.95 -1.07
N LEU A 350 -0.62 -30.66 -0.20
CA LEU A 350 -0.50 -29.41 0.51
C LEU A 350 0.24 -28.33 -0.29
N LEU A 351 1.14 -28.73 -1.16
CA LEU A 351 1.83 -27.85 -2.09
C LEU A 351 1.50 -28.22 -3.53
N ILE A 352 1.41 -27.23 -4.40
CA ILE A 352 1.30 -27.41 -5.86
C ILE A 352 2.49 -26.76 -6.57
N PRO A 353 3.01 -27.37 -7.65
CA PRO A 353 4.05 -26.75 -8.47
C PRO A 353 3.59 -25.44 -9.11
N SER A 354 4.50 -24.47 -9.28
CA SER A 354 4.21 -23.19 -9.93
C SER A 354 4.01 -23.26 -11.45
N GLY A 355 4.25 -24.42 -12.06
CA GLY A 355 4.23 -24.59 -13.52
C GLY A 355 5.51 -24.14 -14.23
N ASP A 356 6.44 -23.51 -13.54
CA ASP A 356 7.73 -23.09 -14.09
C ASP A 356 8.75 -24.24 -14.08
N ALA A 357 9.70 -24.21 -15.03
CA ALA A 357 10.76 -25.20 -15.14
C ALA A 357 12.14 -24.65 -14.75
N GLY A 358 13.06 -25.53 -14.38
CA GLY A 358 14.47 -25.23 -14.09
C GLY A 358 14.65 -24.34 -12.87
N ARG A 359 15.53 -23.34 -12.93
CA ARG A 359 15.84 -22.42 -11.82
C ARG A 359 14.64 -21.57 -11.35
N LYS A 360 13.61 -21.44 -12.19
CA LYS A 360 12.37 -20.72 -11.85
C LYS A 360 11.32 -21.62 -11.20
N ALA A 361 11.54 -22.92 -11.12
CA ALA A 361 10.62 -23.87 -10.48
C ALA A 361 10.38 -23.51 -9.01
N GLY A 362 9.16 -23.66 -8.56
CA GLY A 362 8.76 -23.41 -7.18
C GLY A 362 7.37 -23.95 -6.89
N TYR A 363 6.88 -23.66 -5.71
CA TYR A 363 5.66 -24.24 -5.17
C TYR A 363 4.83 -23.17 -4.48
N TYR A 364 3.53 -23.37 -4.48
CA TYR A 364 2.55 -22.57 -3.73
C TYR A 364 1.76 -23.49 -2.79
N LEU A 365 1.21 -22.94 -1.73
CA LEU A 365 0.21 -23.65 -0.94
C LEU A 365 -0.98 -23.97 -1.84
N ASN A 366 -1.51 -25.19 -1.76
CA ASN A 366 -2.63 -25.61 -2.59
C ASN A 366 -3.89 -24.80 -2.23
N PRO A 367 -4.49 -24.03 -3.12
CA PRO A 367 -5.66 -23.22 -2.83
C PRO A 367 -6.91 -24.04 -2.45
N GLU A 368 -6.99 -25.32 -2.89
CA GLU A 368 -8.11 -26.20 -2.56
C GLU A 368 -8.13 -26.67 -1.09
N ILE A 369 -7.02 -26.43 -0.35
CA ILE A 369 -6.96 -26.76 1.08
C ILE A 369 -8.07 -26.08 1.86
N GLY A 370 -8.42 -24.83 1.49
CA GLY A 370 -9.50 -24.08 2.11
C GLY A 370 -10.87 -24.69 1.90
N GLU A 371 -11.16 -25.20 0.71
CA GLU A 371 -12.46 -25.83 0.38
C GLU A 371 -12.63 -27.17 1.08
N LYS A 372 -11.55 -27.95 1.20
CA LYS A 372 -11.59 -29.28 1.78
C LYS A 372 -11.72 -29.32 3.31
N TYR A 373 -11.31 -28.25 4.00
CA TYR A 373 -11.27 -28.17 5.47
C TYR A 373 -12.06 -26.99 6.04
N GLY A 374 -12.68 -26.16 5.19
CA GLY A 374 -13.51 -25.02 5.62
C GLY A 374 -15.00 -25.36 5.85
N SER A 375 -15.43 -26.59 5.61
CA SER A 375 -16.85 -27.00 5.69
C SER A 375 -17.27 -27.68 7.00
N THR A 376 -16.53 -27.50 8.08
CA THR A 376 -16.94 -27.96 9.42
C THR A 376 -17.08 -26.79 10.38
N ALA A 377 -18.05 -25.93 10.12
CA ALA A 377 -18.66 -25.06 11.11
C ALA A 377 -20.17 -25.26 11.00
N ASP A 378 -20.65 -26.35 11.64
CA ASP A 378 -22.01 -26.45 12.17
C ASP A 378 -22.03 -25.94 13.61
#